data_ebfb7b7a8c2444789ac5736bc8091f37
#
_entry.id   ebfb7b7a8c2444789ac5736bc8091f37
#
_cell.length_a   1.000
_cell.length_b   1.000
_cell.length_c   1.000
_cell.angle_alpha   90.00
_cell.angle_beta   90.00
_cell.angle_gamma   90.00
#
_symmetry.space_group_name_H-M   'P 1'
#
loop_
_entity.id
_entity.type
_entity.pdbx_description
1 polymer ?
#
loop_
_entity_poly.entity_id
_entity_poly.type
_entity_poly.pdbx_seq_one_letter_code
_entity_poly.pdbx_strand_id
1 'polypeptide(L)'
;MDMKKWKPDKKLFRRANGYADKWVTGGMFIDAPNVLYAGDNKDIAQYTIQPDHMYKDGKFYPSLKKLYLDESDPTEYQFYTKWLGGKEHWEACQEILVFSQMIKKWREELEIKLRSEAVVGLGEMAKAGMYAANLFFAKGGWKVAPTTHTGGAATKRERERADRINKAIAGEGESADVIRLFPERKVG
;
A
#
# COMPACT_ATOMS: atom_id res chain seq x y z
N MET A 1 29.76 0.69 -5.86
CA MET A 1 29.27 -0.57 -5.23
C MET A 1 28.00 -0.99 -5.93
N ASP A 2 27.92 -2.22 -6.38
CA ASP A 2 26.75 -2.70 -7.13
C ASP A 2 25.61 -3.00 -6.13
N MET A 3 24.47 -2.31 -6.26
CA MET A 3 23.27 -2.51 -5.44
C MET A 3 22.81 -3.97 -5.37
N LYS A 4 23.03 -4.73 -6.45
CA LYS A 4 22.67 -6.16 -6.51
C LYS A 4 23.43 -7.03 -5.50
N LYS A 5 24.56 -6.54 -4.98
CA LYS A 5 25.39 -7.26 -4.00
C LYS A 5 25.21 -6.79 -2.57
N TRP A 6 24.56 -5.63 -2.36
CA TRP A 6 24.34 -5.11 -1.02
C TRP A 6 23.24 -5.89 -0.29
N LYS A 7 23.50 -6.26 0.95
CA LYS A 7 22.53 -6.94 1.82
C LYS A 7 22.57 -6.30 3.21
N PRO A 8 21.42 -6.15 3.88
CA PRO A 8 21.40 -5.66 5.23
C PRO A 8 21.99 -6.68 6.22
N ASP A 9 22.72 -6.19 7.21
CA ASP A 9 23.08 -7.01 8.36
C ASP A 9 21.92 -7.03 9.38
N LYS A 10 21.05 -8.02 9.22
CA LYS A 10 19.85 -8.17 10.06
C LYS A 10 20.14 -8.44 11.54
N LYS A 11 21.37 -8.81 11.89
CA LYS A 11 21.78 -9.01 13.29
C LYS A 11 21.75 -7.70 14.06
N LEU A 12 22.04 -6.58 13.37
CA LEU A 12 22.02 -5.24 13.96
C LEU A 12 20.60 -4.71 14.20
N PHE A 13 19.57 -5.37 13.66
CA PHE A 13 18.17 -4.93 13.77
C PHE A 13 17.48 -5.42 15.03
N ARG A 14 18.20 -6.12 15.91
CA ARG A 14 17.65 -6.61 17.17
C ARG A 14 18.58 -6.25 18.32
N ARG A 15 17.99 -5.96 19.48
CA ARG A 15 18.75 -5.84 20.71
C ARG A 15 19.35 -7.19 21.12
N ALA A 16 20.28 -7.18 22.05
CA ALA A 16 20.90 -8.40 22.59
C ALA A 16 19.88 -9.41 23.14
N ASN A 17 18.70 -8.93 23.60
CA ASN A 17 17.59 -9.77 24.05
C ASN A 17 16.67 -10.25 22.92
N GLY A 18 16.99 -10.00 21.66
CA GLY A 18 16.24 -10.43 20.48
C GLY A 18 15.06 -9.54 20.10
N TYR A 19 14.71 -8.51 20.88
CA TYR A 19 13.58 -7.63 20.58
C TYR A 19 13.91 -6.58 19.50
N ALA A 20 12.93 -6.36 18.61
CA ALA A 20 12.85 -5.20 17.74
C ALA A 20 12.01 -4.13 18.44
N ASP A 21 12.49 -2.90 18.51
CA ASP A 21 11.73 -1.79 19.05
C ASP A 21 11.89 -0.53 18.18
N LYS A 22 11.10 0.49 18.45
CA LYS A 22 11.13 1.75 17.70
C LYS A 22 12.47 2.47 17.73
N TRP A 23 13.26 2.28 18.80
CA TRP A 23 14.60 2.89 18.92
C TRP A 23 15.60 2.22 17.98
N VAL A 24 15.58 0.87 17.95
CA VAL A 24 16.38 0.10 17.00
C VAL A 24 15.94 0.42 15.58
N THR A 25 14.62 0.46 15.32
CA THR A 25 14.07 0.82 14.01
C THR A 25 14.53 2.21 13.57
N GLY A 26 14.46 3.20 14.45
CA GLY A 26 14.98 4.54 14.16
C GLY A 26 16.48 4.54 13.88
N GLY A 27 17.26 3.76 14.62
CA GLY A 27 18.72 3.60 14.47
C GLY A 27 19.15 3.00 13.12
N MET A 28 18.26 2.31 12.41
CA MET A 28 18.56 1.77 11.09
C MET A 28 18.77 2.83 10.00
N PHE A 29 18.44 4.09 10.27
CA PHE A 29 18.48 5.18 9.29
C PHE A 29 19.54 6.21 9.66
N ILE A 30 20.44 6.53 8.71
CA ILE A 30 21.53 7.48 8.92
C ILE A 30 21.04 8.93 9.10
N ASP A 31 19.87 9.22 8.55
CA ASP A 31 19.27 10.56 8.45
C ASP A 31 17.87 10.65 9.10
N ALA A 32 17.53 9.69 9.98
CA ALA A 32 16.30 9.79 10.75
C ALA A 32 16.31 11.05 11.63
N PRO A 33 15.16 11.72 11.78
CA PRO A 33 15.06 12.91 12.63
C PRO A 33 15.46 12.59 14.07
N ASN A 34 16.16 13.53 14.72
CA ASN A 34 16.67 13.40 16.10
C ASN A 34 15.61 13.02 17.15
N VAL A 35 14.33 13.18 16.85
CA VAL A 35 13.21 12.78 17.72
C VAL A 35 13.19 11.26 17.97
N LEU A 36 13.87 10.48 17.10
CA LEU A 36 13.95 9.02 17.19
C LEU A 36 15.24 8.53 17.87
N TYR A 37 16.18 9.44 18.17
CA TYR A 37 17.45 9.12 18.77
C TYR A 37 17.59 9.71 20.15
N ALA A 38 17.64 8.87 21.13
CA ALA A 38 18.32 9.15 22.37
C ALA A 38 19.69 8.42 22.35
N GLY A 39 20.63 8.85 21.49
CA GLY A 39 21.97 8.29 21.48
C GLY A 39 22.61 8.12 20.10
N ASP A 40 23.93 8.07 20.06
CA ASP A 40 24.78 7.99 18.86
C ASP A 40 24.77 6.63 18.12
N ASN A 41 23.62 5.98 17.98
CA ASN A 41 23.52 4.66 17.32
C ASN A 41 23.68 4.71 15.79
N LYS A 42 24.55 5.60 15.29
CA LYS A 42 24.90 5.66 13.85
C LYS A 42 25.57 4.37 13.36
N ASP A 43 26.14 3.59 14.26
CA ASP A 43 26.85 2.35 13.91
C ASP A 43 25.94 1.27 13.34
N ILE A 44 24.66 1.28 13.70
CA ILE A 44 23.66 0.33 13.16
C ILE A 44 22.96 0.84 11.91
N ALA A 45 23.20 2.09 11.50
CA ALA A 45 22.53 2.67 10.34
C ALA A 45 22.92 1.96 9.05
N GLN A 46 21.91 1.53 8.31
CA GLN A 46 22.06 0.79 7.06
C GLN A 46 21.25 1.39 5.90
N TYR A 47 20.31 2.27 6.19
CA TYR A 47 19.42 2.88 5.21
C TYR A 47 19.43 4.41 5.29
N THR A 48 18.91 5.01 4.22
CA THR A 48 18.50 6.42 4.22
C THR A 48 17.00 6.52 3.98
N ILE A 49 16.37 7.54 4.58
CA ILE A 49 14.96 7.91 4.28
C ILE A 49 14.82 8.80 3.05
N GLN A 50 15.96 9.28 2.51
CA GLN A 50 15.94 10.10 1.29
C GLN A 50 15.39 9.31 0.09
N PRO A 51 14.83 10.00 -0.90
CA PRO A 51 14.31 9.34 -2.09
C PRO A 51 15.39 8.62 -2.89
N ASP A 52 16.65 9.07 -2.79
CA ASP A 52 17.80 8.51 -3.47
C ASP A 52 18.79 7.84 -2.52
N HIS A 53 19.59 6.91 -3.07
CA HIS A 53 20.69 6.30 -2.34
C HIS A 53 21.71 7.35 -1.89
N MET A 54 22.30 7.15 -0.72
CA MET A 54 23.26 8.05 -0.14
C MET A 54 24.62 7.39 0.02
N TYR A 55 25.68 8.17 -0.24
CA TYR A 55 27.05 7.84 0.16
C TYR A 55 27.49 8.85 1.24
N LYS A 56 27.90 8.35 2.37
CA LYS A 56 28.38 9.17 3.47
C LYS A 56 29.53 8.46 4.18
N ASP A 57 30.63 9.17 4.45
CA ASP A 57 31.81 8.66 5.14
C ASP A 57 32.33 7.34 4.54
N GLY A 58 32.32 7.21 3.21
CA GLY A 58 32.75 6.03 2.47
C GLY A 58 31.78 4.83 2.52
N LYS A 59 30.65 4.95 3.23
CA LYS A 59 29.63 3.91 3.36
C LYS A 59 28.42 4.22 2.48
N PHE A 60 27.87 3.16 1.89
CA PHE A 60 26.67 3.22 1.05
C PHE A 60 25.42 2.94 1.89
N TYR A 61 24.41 3.81 1.75
CA TYR A 61 23.11 3.69 2.39
C TYR A 61 22.02 3.66 1.32
N PRO A 62 21.41 2.49 1.05
CA PRO A 62 20.32 2.41 0.10
C PRO A 62 19.08 3.17 0.58
N SER A 63 18.38 3.79 -0.34
CA SER A 63 17.09 4.40 -0.07
C SER A 63 16.04 3.34 0.24
N LEU A 64 15.41 3.43 1.40
CA LEU A 64 14.34 2.51 1.78
C LEU A 64 13.14 2.62 0.81
N LYS A 65 12.85 3.85 0.34
CA LYS A 65 11.81 4.10 -0.68
C LYS A 65 12.08 3.33 -1.96
N LYS A 66 13.32 3.41 -2.50
CA LYS A 66 13.66 2.70 -3.73
C LYS A 66 13.53 1.19 -3.56
N LEU A 67 14.04 0.65 -2.46
CA LEU A 67 13.89 -0.77 -2.15
C LEU A 67 12.43 -1.20 -2.08
N TYR A 68 11.56 -0.37 -1.49
CA TYR A 68 10.13 -0.62 -1.40
C TYR A 68 9.46 -0.66 -2.80
N LEU A 69 9.75 0.33 -3.62
CA LEU A 69 9.18 0.41 -4.97
C LEU A 69 9.73 -0.67 -5.92
N ASP A 70 11.00 -1.08 -5.75
CA ASP A 70 11.64 -2.10 -6.57
C ASP A 70 11.11 -3.51 -6.29
N GLU A 71 10.72 -3.80 -5.04
CA GLU A 71 10.08 -5.10 -4.72
C GLU A 71 8.71 -5.26 -5.40
N SER A 72 8.04 -4.16 -5.74
CA SER A 72 6.75 -4.16 -6.46
C SER A 72 5.69 -5.07 -5.80
N ASP A 73 5.78 -5.23 -4.46
CA ASP A 73 4.91 -6.10 -3.68
C ASP A 73 3.84 -5.29 -2.92
N PRO A 74 2.58 -5.27 -3.37
CA PRO A 74 1.51 -4.54 -2.70
C PRO A 74 1.14 -5.14 -1.33
N THR A 75 1.58 -6.38 -1.03
CA THR A 75 1.38 -6.99 0.29
C THR A 75 2.43 -6.58 1.31
N GLU A 76 3.52 -5.95 0.85
CA GLU A 76 4.67 -5.53 1.65
C GLU A 76 5.46 -6.70 2.29
N TYR A 77 4.98 -7.94 2.12
CA TYR A 77 5.56 -9.13 2.76
C TYR A 77 7.01 -9.37 2.35
N GLN A 78 7.29 -9.35 1.06
CA GLN A 78 8.63 -9.53 0.50
C GLN A 78 9.57 -8.42 1.00
N PHE A 79 9.07 -7.18 0.99
CA PHE A 79 9.82 -6.02 1.38
C PHE A 79 10.30 -6.10 2.84
N TYR A 80 9.40 -6.23 3.82
CA TYR A 80 9.85 -6.23 5.22
C TYR A 80 10.63 -7.48 5.59
N THR A 81 10.31 -8.63 4.99
CA THR A 81 11.05 -9.87 5.23
C THR A 81 12.48 -9.79 4.69
N LYS A 82 12.65 -9.25 3.50
CA LYS A 82 13.95 -9.18 2.83
C LYS A 82 14.84 -8.08 3.40
N TRP A 83 14.27 -6.90 3.62
CA TRP A 83 15.04 -5.70 3.92
C TRP A 83 15.04 -5.31 5.39
N LEU A 84 13.96 -5.50 6.12
CA LEU A 84 13.86 -5.07 7.52
C LEU A 84 14.05 -6.22 8.52
N GLY A 85 14.14 -7.46 8.04
CA GLY A 85 14.33 -8.62 8.92
C GLY A 85 13.09 -9.04 9.69
N GLY A 86 11.91 -8.47 9.37
CA GLY A 86 10.64 -8.85 9.96
C GLY A 86 9.58 -7.74 9.95
N LYS A 87 8.36 -8.14 10.19
CA LYS A 87 7.17 -7.27 10.23
C LYS A 87 7.24 -6.23 11.35
N GLU A 88 7.85 -6.59 12.48
CA GLU A 88 7.96 -5.75 13.68
C GLU A 88 8.56 -4.37 13.38
N HIS A 89 9.66 -4.34 12.60
CA HIS A 89 10.27 -3.07 12.20
C HIS A 89 9.40 -2.26 11.23
N TRP A 90 8.66 -2.96 10.36
CA TRP A 90 7.73 -2.29 9.45
C TRP A 90 6.56 -1.66 10.20
N GLU A 91 6.00 -2.37 11.18
CA GLU A 91 4.97 -1.84 12.07
C GLU A 91 5.49 -0.65 12.89
N ALA A 92 6.70 -0.77 13.46
CA ALA A 92 7.33 0.33 14.17
C ALA A 92 7.55 1.58 13.29
N CYS A 93 7.93 1.40 12.01
CA CYS A 93 8.01 2.51 11.06
C CYS A 93 6.65 3.19 10.86
N GLN A 94 5.56 2.41 10.80
CA GLN A 94 4.21 2.97 10.61
C GLN A 94 3.70 3.72 11.84
N GLU A 95 4.16 3.40 13.03
CA GLU A 95 3.82 4.13 14.26
C GLU A 95 4.52 5.49 14.37
N ILE A 96 5.64 5.67 13.67
CA ILE A 96 6.39 6.92 13.68
C ILE A 96 5.76 7.89 12.68
N LEU A 97 5.22 9.02 13.16
CA LEU A 97 4.43 9.96 12.37
C LEU A 97 5.09 10.35 11.03
N VAL A 98 6.39 10.67 11.06
CA VAL A 98 7.13 11.07 9.84
C VAL A 98 7.19 9.92 8.84
N PHE A 99 7.52 8.71 9.28
CA PHE A 99 7.56 7.53 8.43
C PHE A 99 6.18 7.14 7.93
N SER A 100 5.16 7.20 8.77
CA SER A 100 3.77 6.91 8.41
C SER A 100 3.31 7.72 7.20
N GLN A 101 3.60 9.03 7.20
CA GLN A 101 3.26 9.92 6.08
C GLN A 101 4.05 9.57 4.81
N MET A 102 5.33 9.21 4.95
CA MET A 102 6.16 8.79 3.82
C MET A 102 5.69 7.47 3.24
N ILE A 103 5.41 6.47 4.08
CA ILE A 103 4.91 5.15 3.69
C ILE A 103 3.58 5.28 2.93
N LYS A 104 2.69 6.16 3.37
CA LYS A 104 1.43 6.41 2.65
C LYS A 104 1.68 6.87 1.21
N LYS A 105 2.60 7.83 1.02
CA LYS A 105 2.99 8.29 -0.32
C LYS A 105 3.65 7.18 -1.15
N TRP A 106 4.47 6.33 -0.54
CA TRP A 106 5.10 5.21 -1.23
C TRP A 106 4.08 4.17 -1.70
N ARG A 107 3.04 3.90 -0.88
CA ARG A 107 1.92 3.02 -1.27
C ARG A 107 1.16 3.58 -2.46
N GLU A 108 0.86 4.88 -2.45
CA GLU A 108 0.21 5.56 -3.57
C GLU A 108 1.07 5.49 -4.85
N GLU A 109 2.38 5.73 -4.73
CA GLU A 109 3.33 5.65 -5.85
C GLU A 109 3.46 4.21 -6.38
N LEU A 110 3.52 3.22 -5.49
CA LEU A 110 3.55 1.81 -5.87
C LEU A 110 2.27 1.39 -6.61
N GLU A 111 1.11 1.82 -6.13
CA GLU A 111 -0.16 1.55 -6.81
C GLU A 111 -0.18 2.13 -8.23
N ILE A 112 0.27 3.38 -8.39
CA ILE A 112 0.37 4.01 -9.71
C ILE A 112 1.35 3.23 -10.62
N LYS A 113 2.51 2.82 -10.10
CA LYS A 113 3.50 2.02 -10.82
C LYS A 113 2.90 0.71 -11.31
N LEU A 114 2.30 -0.08 -10.40
CA LEU A 114 1.70 -1.38 -10.73
C LEU A 114 0.55 -1.24 -11.73
N ARG A 115 -0.27 -0.20 -11.59
CA ARG A 115 -1.34 0.11 -12.54
C ARG A 115 -0.77 0.45 -13.92
N SER A 116 0.28 1.25 -13.98
CA SER A 116 0.96 1.59 -15.24
C SER A 116 1.53 0.35 -15.94
N GLU A 117 2.21 -0.51 -15.19
CA GLU A 117 2.77 -1.77 -15.70
C GLU A 117 1.66 -2.70 -16.24
N ALA A 118 0.54 -2.81 -15.52
CA ALA A 118 -0.60 -3.60 -15.95
C ALA A 118 -1.22 -3.06 -17.26
N VAL A 119 -1.37 -1.73 -17.38
CA VAL A 119 -1.90 -1.10 -18.60
C VAL A 119 -0.96 -1.32 -19.78
N VAL A 120 0.36 -1.20 -19.57
CA VAL A 120 1.36 -1.47 -20.62
C VAL A 120 1.27 -2.94 -21.07
N GLY A 121 1.21 -3.88 -20.12
CA GLY A 121 1.06 -5.31 -20.44
C GLY A 121 -0.22 -5.61 -21.23
N LEU A 122 -1.34 -5.03 -20.82
CA LEU A 122 -2.59 -5.14 -21.59
C LEU A 122 -2.46 -4.52 -22.99
N GLY A 123 -1.70 -3.43 -23.16
CA GLY A 123 -1.42 -2.82 -24.45
C GLY A 123 -0.69 -3.77 -25.40
N GLU A 124 0.32 -4.50 -24.89
CA GLU A 124 1.02 -5.53 -25.68
C GLU A 124 0.08 -6.68 -26.08
N MET A 125 -0.76 -7.14 -25.16
CA MET A 125 -1.77 -8.16 -25.46
C MET A 125 -2.79 -7.69 -26.52
N ALA A 126 -3.20 -6.43 -26.47
CA ALA A 126 -4.10 -5.85 -27.47
C ALA A 126 -3.44 -5.81 -28.86
N LYS A 127 -2.17 -5.40 -28.95
CA LYS A 127 -1.40 -5.42 -30.21
C LYS A 127 -1.27 -6.84 -30.76
N ALA A 128 -1.15 -7.85 -29.90
CA ALA A 128 -1.15 -9.27 -30.27
C ALA A 128 -2.53 -9.81 -30.69
N GLY A 129 -3.57 -8.96 -30.72
CA GLY A 129 -4.91 -9.34 -31.20
C GLY A 129 -5.84 -9.92 -30.14
N MET A 130 -5.47 -9.85 -28.85
CA MET A 130 -6.32 -10.38 -27.79
C MET A 130 -7.58 -9.52 -27.64
N TYR A 131 -8.75 -10.12 -27.91
CA TYR A 131 -10.04 -9.43 -27.92
C TYR A 131 -10.38 -8.72 -26.59
N ALA A 132 -10.14 -9.39 -25.44
CA ALA A 132 -10.44 -8.82 -24.13
C ALA A 132 -9.62 -7.55 -23.85
N ALA A 133 -8.33 -7.54 -24.23
CA ALA A 133 -7.46 -6.37 -24.09
C ALA A 133 -7.88 -5.22 -25.02
N ASN A 134 -8.24 -5.53 -26.28
CA ASN A 134 -8.78 -4.54 -27.20
C ASN A 134 -10.08 -3.92 -26.69
N LEU A 135 -10.99 -4.74 -26.14
CA LEU A 135 -12.24 -4.26 -25.56
C LEU A 135 -12.00 -3.37 -24.31
N PHE A 136 -11.00 -3.71 -23.47
CA PHE A 136 -10.59 -2.90 -22.35
C PHE A 136 -10.17 -1.49 -22.79
N PHE A 137 -9.30 -1.39 -23.81
CA PHE A 137 -8.86 -0.10 -24.32
C PHE A 137 -9.98 0.67 -25.02
N ALA A 138 -10.81 -0.01 -25.84
CA ALA A 138 -11.95 0.61 -26.51
C ALA A 138 -12.95 1.24 -25.54
N LYS A 139 -13.17 0.60 -24.38
CA LYS A 139 -14.04 1.11 -23.30
C LYS A 139 -13.36 2.16 -22.41
N GLY A 140 -12.10 2.51 -22.65
CA GLY A 140 -11.34 3.45 -21.82
C GLY A 140 -11.04 2.92 -20.43
N GLY A 141 -10.89 1.59 -20.26
CA GLY A 141 -10.64 0.91 -19.00
C GLY A 141 -9.34 1.33 -18.30
N TRP A 142 -8.42 2.01 -19.00
CA TRP A 142 -7.23 2.62 -18.44
C TRP A 142 -7.50 3.95 -17.71
N LYS A 143 -8.68 4.56 -17.93
CA LYS A 143 -9.07 5.77 -17.18
C LYS A 143 -9.35 5.39 -15.75
N VAL A 144 -8.80 6.18 -14.82
CA VAL A 144 -9.13 6.03 -13.39
C VAL A 144 -10.62 6.30 -13.24
N ALA A 145 -11.40 5.24 -12.97
CA ALA A 145 -12.76 5.45 -12.53
C ALA A 145 -12.72 6.25 -11.23
N PRO A 146 -13.56 7.28 -11.06
CA PRO A 146 -13.71 7.88 -9.74
C PRO A 146 -13.98 6.75 -8.76
N THR A 147 -13.24 6.73 -7.65
CA THR A 147 -13.35 5.71 -6.60
C THR A 147 -14.73 5.79 -5.95
N THR A 148 -15.73 5.28 -6.64
CA THR A 148 -16.89 4.77 -5.95
C THR A 148 -16.41 3.46 -5.33
N HIS A 149 -16.32 3.43 -4.00
CA HIS A 149 -16.13 2.20 -3.23
C HIS A 149 -17.33 1.27 -3.43
N THR A 150 -17.48 0.75 -4.62
CA THR A 150 -18.37 -0.35 -4.92
C THR A 150 -17.49 -1.57 -5.07
N GLY A 151 -17.28 -2.26 -3.95
CA GLY A 151 -16.82 -3.63 -3.99
C GLY A 151 -17.62 -4.41 -5.03
N GLY A 152 -16.93 -5.19 -5.86
CA GLY A 152 -17.41 -6.09 -6.88
C GLY A 152 -18.64 -5.63 -7.66
N ALA A 153 -18.69 -5.86 -8.96
CA ALA A 153 -19.88 -5.52 -9.76
C ALA A 153 -21.12 -6.03 -9.04
N ALA A 154 -21.97 -5.11 -8.54
CA ALA A 154 -23.20 -5.46 -7.86
C ALA A 154 -23.96 -6.46 -8.74
N THR A 155 -24.29 -7.61 -8.16
CA THR A 155 -25.03 -8.63 -8.88
C THR A 155 -26.34 -8.03 -9.40
N LYS A 156 -26.91 -8.59 -10.46
CA LYS A 156 -28.20 -8.13 -10.99
C LYS A 156 -29.25 -8.00 -9.87
N ARG A 157 -29.23 -8.92 -8.91
CA ARG A 157 -30.09 -8.89 -7.70
C ARG A 157 -29.84 -7.69 -6.79
N GLU A 158 -28.61 -7.30 -6.60
CA GLU A 158 -28.27 -6.13 -5.76
C GLU A 158 -28.67 -4.82 -6.42
N ARG A 159 -28.51 -4.71 -7.75
CA ARG A 159 -29.00 -3.56 -8.51
C ARG A 159 -30.52 -3.45 -8.46
N GLU A 160 -31.24 -4.54 -8.70
CA GLU A 160 -32.71 -4.57 -8.59
C GLU A 160 -33.18 -4.24 -7.18
N ARG A 161 -32.45 -4.64 -6.14
CA ARG A 161 -32.76 -4.31 -4.75
C ARG A 161 -32.51 -2.81 -4.46
N ALA A 162 -31.40 -2.27 -4.94
CA ALA A 162 -31.10 -0.84 -4.81
C ALA A 162 -32.14 0.02 -5.55
N ASP A 163 -32.54 -0.39 -6.75
CA ASP A 163 -33.58 0.32 -7.52
C ASP A 163 -34.95 0.30 -6.82
N ARG A 164 -35.31 -0.83 -6.20
CA ARG A 164 -36.56 -0.93 -5.39
C ARG A 164 -36.52 -0.01 -4.17
N ILE A 165 -35.39 0.02 -3.46
CA ILE A 165 -35.20 0.90 -2.31
C ILE A 165 -35.27 2.37 -2.74
N ASN A 166 -34.62 2.74 -3.83
CA ASN A 166 -34.63 4.09 -4.36
C ASN A 166 -36.05 4.53 -4.80
N LYS A 167 -36.80 3.63 -5.45
CA LYS A 167 -38.22 3.88 -5.80
C LYS A 167 -39.12 4.06 -4.56
N ALA A 168 -38.89 3.24 -3.53
CA ALA A 168 -39.62 3.37 -2.27
C ALA A 168 -39.32 4.67 -1.55
N ILE A 169 -38.07 5.14 -1.56
CA ILE A 169 -37.64 6.42 -0.97
C ILE A 169 -38.19 7.60 -1.78
N ALA A 170 -38.26 7.47 -3.11
CA ALA A 170 -38.83 8.49 -4.00
C ALA A 170 -40.38 8.62 -3.92
N GLY A 171 -41.05 7.76 -3.15
CA GLY A 171 -42.49 7.72 -3.03
C GLY A 171 -43.22 7.17 -4.24
N GLU A 172 -42.51 6.54 -5.18
CA GLU A 172 -43.06 5.96 -6.41
C GLU A 172 -43.46 4.49 -6.27
N GLY A 173 -43.27 3.90 -5.07
CA GLY A 173 -43.58 2.52 -4.75
C GLY A 173 -44.88 2.36 -3.94
N GLU A 174 -45.66 1.34 -4.19
CA GLU A 174 -46.84 1.01 -3.39
C GLU A 174 -46.46 0.85 -1.91
N SER A 175 -47.21 1.53 -1.02
CA SER A 175 -46.96 1.59 0.42
C SER A 175 -46.90 0.25 1.15
N ALA A 176 -47.42 -0.80 0.55
CA ALA A 176 -47.41 -2.18 1.08
C ALA A 176 -46.02 -2.83 1.13
N ASP A 177 -45.09 -2.45 0.25
CA ASP A 177 -43.75 -3.02 0.22
C ASP A 177 -42.79 -2.37 1.26
N VAL A 178 -43.05 -1.12 1.66
CA VAL A 178 -42.27 -0.41 2.68
C VAL A 178 -42.50 -1.01 4.06
N ILE A 179 -43.74 -1.41 4.37
CA ILE A 179 -44.11 -2.02 5.66
C ILE A 179 -43.43 -3.39 5.84
N ARG A 180 -43.18 -4.15 4.78
CA ARG A 180 -42.49 -5.43 4.82
C ARG A 180 -40.97 -5.30 5.02
N LEU A 181 -40.38 -4.19 4.59
CA LEU A 181 -38.94 -3.94 4.73
C LEU A 181 -38.53 -3.46 6.13
N PHE A 182 -39.47 -2.80 6.85
CA PHE A 182 -39.24 -2.30 8.20
C PHE A 182 -40.41 -2.76 9.11
N PRO A 183 -40.42 -4.02 9.59
CA PRO A 183 -41.41 -4.44 10.57
C PRO A 183 -41.22 -3.60 11.84
N GLU A 184 -42.29 -2.88 12.23
CA GLU A 184 -42.29 -2.12 13.47
C GLU A 184 -41.92 -3.05 14.64
N ARG A 185 -40.82 -2.71 15.34
CA ARG A 185 -40.52 -3.32 16.62
C ARG A 185 -41.63 -2.92 17.59
N LYS A 186 -42.54 -3.83 17.91
CA LYS A 186 -43.42 -3.66 19.06
C LYS A 186 -42.52 -3.55 20.30
N VAL A 187 -42.46 -2.34 20.84
CA VAL A 187 -41.89 -2.07 22.16
C VAL A 187 -42.95 -2.58 23.15
N GLY A 188 -42.65 -3.68 23.81
CA GLY A 188 -43.36 -4.19 24.95
C GLY A 188 -42.71 -3.73 26.24
#